data_476618146a12a2d1770e6766e4070332
#
_entry.id   476618146a12a2d1770e6766e4070332
#
_cell.length_a   1.000
_cell.length_b   1.000
_cell.length_c   1.000
_cell.angle_alpha   90.00
_cell.angle_beta   90.00
_cell.angle_gamma   90.00
#
_symmetry.space_group_name_H-M   'P 1'
#
loop_
_entity.id
_entity.type
_entity.pdbx_description
1 polymer ?
#
loop_
_entity_poly.entity_id
_entity_poly.type
_entity_poly.pdbx_seq_one_letter_code
_entity_poly.pdbx_strand_id
1 'polypeptide(L)'
;MPRSPAGPHAVTAPASRPSKDTLRYPRRGGSRTEWLTENDVATAYRARFTAAAEREQRLAAIEEDLVDALAARTTPHLIVTVVPEQPGDMVIDSARFDRYQQELLGAQLYLGQPGGAFGRVSVGPRRLIVTEGAGRYSARAELHRDGSATIALSLSGRIHVDDYEEAQLHTAEPGDVVYPLLCALPFLAAHARDRAAASGLAQASVTLVADMAAHPSQTRVLDPDRPDIVPFRVDRIDPGTGRPRPLTPESYPHATAAAGVLLDNLADQGRGLLQAAAALADELLQAYGYPESGLITRAGELNPAGFSQRTCGTVAQWAEQHGLLEPL
;
A
#
# COMPACT_ATOMS: atom_id res chain seq x y z
N MET A 1 24.03 -61.86 33.26
CA MET A 1 23.99 -60.42 33.33
C MET A 1 22.57 -59.97 33.66
N PRO A 2 22.31 -59.36 34.78
CA PRO A 2 20.97 -58.97 35.18
C PRO A 2 20.57 -57.65 34.55
N ARG A 3 19.30 -57.54 34.13
CA ARG A 3 18.69 -56.31 33.56
C ARG A 3 18.38 -55.35 34.72
N SER A 4 18.82 -54.06 34.53
CA SER A 4 18.44 -52.96 35.40
C SER A 4 16.93 -52.67 35.34
N PRO A 5 16.28 -52.36 36.47
CA PRO A 5 14.88 -51.99 36.47
C PRO A 5 14.71 -50.54 35.97
N ALA A 6 13.68 -50.31 35.14
CA ALA A 6 13.25 -49.01 34.69
C ALA A 6 12.82 -48.15 35.91
N GLY A 7 13.38 -46.93 35.99
CA GLY A 7 13.01 -45.97 37.02
C GLY A 7 11.58 -45.46 36.84
N PRO A 8 10.95 -44.99 37.94
CA PRO A 8 9.56 -44.55 37.91
C PRO A 8 9.40 -43.28 37.05
N HIS A 9 8.48 -43.36 36.08
CA HIS A 9 8.00 -42.18 35.38
C HIS A 9 7.42 -41.20 36.38
N ALA A 10 8.02 -40.02 36.47
CA ALA A 10 7.48 -38.92 37.25
C ALA A 10 6.11 -38.55 36.64
N VAL A 11 5.04 -38.90 37.32
CA VAL A 11 3.70 -38.44 37.04
C VAL A 11 3.66 -36.95 37.38
N THR A 12 3.72 -36.11 36.37
CA THR A 12 3.54 -34.65 36.53
C THR A 12 2.14 -34.42 37.08
N ALA A 13 2.05 -33.91 38.33
CA ALA A 13 0.79 -33.58 38.95
C ALA A 13 -0.06 -32.68 38.04
N PRO A 14 -1.38 -32.92 37.93
CA PRO A 14 -2.24 -32.06 37.13
C PRO A 14 -2.22 -30.66 37.72
N ALA A 15 -2.00 -29.67 36.86
CA ALA A 15 -2.01 -28.27 37.24
C ALA A 15 -3.28 -27.96 38.06
N SER A 16 -3.09 -27.37 39.24
CA SER A 16 -4.17 -27.02 40.16
C SER A 16 -5.30 -26.28 39.43
N ARG A 17 -6.56 -26.72 39.70
CA ARG A 17 -7.76 -26.03 39.17
C ARG A 17 -7.74 -24.56 39.61
N PRO A 18 -8.04 -23.61 38.71
CA PRO A 18 -8.07 -22.21 39.06
C PRO A 18 -9.14 -21.89 40.11
N SER A 19 -8.86 -20.91 40.97
CA SER A 19 -9.88 -20.30 41.82
C SER A 19 -10.94 -19.65 40.90
N LYS A 20 -12.22 -19.64 41.35
CA LYS A 20 -13.37 -19.20 40.55
C LYS A 20 -13.31 -17.73 40.11
N ASP A 21 -12.37 -16.93 40.63
CA ASP A 21 -12.30 -15.47 40.45
C ASP A 21 -11.14 -14.97 39.57
N THR A 22 -10.38 -15.88 38.93
CA THR A 22 -9.27 -15.49 38.04
C THR A 22 -9.66 -15.68 36.60
N LEU A 23 -9.68 -14.55 35.83
CA LEU A 23 -9.77 -14.59 34.37
C LEU A 23 -8.54 -15.31 33.81
N ARG A 24 -8.77 -16.34 33.02
CA ARG A 24 -7.71 -17.07 32.33
C ARG A 24 -7.90 -17.01 30.83
N TYR A 25 -6.83 -16.74 30.13
CA TYR A 25 -6.81 -16.62 28.67
C TYR A 25 -6.15 -17.87 28.07
N PRO A 26 -6.92 -18.75 27.38
CA PRO A 26 -6.34 -19.92 26.73
C PRO A 26 -5.54 -19.50 25.48
N ARG A 27 -4.31 -20.02 25.37
CA ARG A 27 -3.51 -19.94 24.14
C ARG A 27 -3.27 -21.35 23.63
N ARG A 28 -3.45 -21.58 22.35
CA ARG A 28 -3.11 -22.85 21.72
C ARG A 28 -1.62 -22.86 21.35
N GLY A 29 -0.85 -23.71 22.01
CA GLY A 29 0.56 -23.99 21.71
C GLY A 29 0.68 -25.39 21.12
N GLY A 30 0.63 -25.53 19.78
CA GLY A 30 0.62 -26.83 19.11
C GLY A 30 -0.58 -27.69 19.53
N SER A 31 -0.36 -28.86 20.11
CA SER A 31 -1.39 -29.80 20.60
C SER A 31 -1.88 -29.52 22.03
N ARG A 32 -1.34 -28.53 22.71
CA ARG A 32 -1.66 -28.22 24.12
C ARG A 32 -2.29 -26.85 24.28
N THR A 33 -3.21 -26.73 25.27
CA THR A 33 -3.74 -25.44 25.69
C THR A 33 -2.88 -24.92 26.84
N GLU A 34 -2.24 -23.77 26.65
CA GLU A 34 -1.53 -23.04 27.69
C GLU A 34 -2.46 -21.97 28.25
N TRP A 35 -2.38 -21.74 29.56
CA TRP A 35 -3.16 -20.71 30.24
C TRP A 35 -2.26 -19.51 30.51
N LEU A 36 -2.54 -18.41 29.88
CA LEU A 36 -1.79 -17.15 30.03
C LEU A 36 -2.15 -16.51 31.37
N THR A 37 -1.14 -15.99 32.07
CA THR A 37 -1.33 -15.12 33.24
C THR A 37 -1.71 -13.70 32.78
N GLU A 38 -2.23 -12.89 33.70
CA GLU A 38 -2.49 -11.46 33.41
C GLU A 38 -1.23 -10.74 32.92
N ASN A 39 -0.05 -11.06 33.45
CA ASN A 39 1.22 -10.51 32.99
C ASN A 39 1.59 -10.95 31.58
N ASP A 40 1.30 -12.18 31.18
CA ASP A 40 1.53 -12.66 29.82
C ASP A 40 0.63 -11.92 28.83
N VAL A 41 -0.64 -11.73 29.20
CA VAL A 41 -1.61 -10.97 28.42
C VAL A 41 -1.18 -9.51 28.31
N ALA A 42 -0.83 -8.84 29.41
CA ALA A 42 -0.35 -7.47 29.40
C ALA A 42 0.94 -7.31 28.57
N THR A 43 1.83 -8.30 28.61
CA THR A 43 3.05 -8.32 27.80
C THR A 43 2.75 -8.50 26.32
N ALA A 44 1.80 -9.39 25.96
CA ALA A 44 1.38 -9.58 24.59
C ALA A 44 0.70 -8.32 24.01
N TYR A 45 -0.13 -7.64 24.80
CA TYR A 45 -0.72 -6.36 24.39
C TYR A 45 0.34 -5.28 24.16
N ARG A 46 1.27 -5.11 25.11
CA ARG A 46 2.38 -4.15 24.96
C ARG A 46 3.20 -4.44 23.72
N ALA A 47 3.59 -5.70 23.50
CA ALA A 47 4.33 -6.11 22.31
C ALA A 47 3.58 -5.77 21.02
N ARG A 48 2.24 -5.99 20.99
CA ARG A 48 1.40 -5.65 19.85
C ARG A 48 1.36 -4.14 19.58
N PHE A 49 1.20 -3.31 20.61
CA PHE A 49 1.21 -1.86 20.46
C PHE A 49 2.57 -1.33 20.01
N THR A 50 3.66 -1.86 20.59
CA THR A 50 5.03 -1.51 20.18
C THR A 50 5.26 -1.87 18.71
N ALA A 51 4.90 -3.09 18.30
CA ALA A 51 5.05 -3.52 16.91
C ALA A 51 4.19 -2.69 15.93
N ALA A 52 2.99 -2.25 16.36
CA ALA A 52 2.17 -1.36 15.54
C ALA A 52 2.83 0.01 15.36
N ALA A 53 3.34 0.62 16.44
CA ALA A 53 4.05 1.90 16.38
C ALA A 53 5.35 1.80 15.56
N GLU A 54 6.09 0.71 15.69
CA GLU A 54 7.30 0.46 14.88
C GLU A 54 6.97 0.35 13.38
N ARG A 55 5.85 -0.31 13.02
CA ARG A 55 5.41 -0.38 11.62
C ARG A 55 5.01 0.98 11.07
N GLU A 56 4.27 1.77 11.84
CA GLU A 56 3.88 3.12 11.45
C GLU A 56 5.11 4.02 11.25
N GLN A 57 6.07 3.96 12.18
CA GLN A 57 7.34 4.67 12.05
C GLN A 57 8.14 4.18 10.82
N ARG A 58 8.16 2.87 10.57
CA ARG A 58 8.82 2.29 9.39
C ARG A 58 8.18 2.77 8.10
N LEU A 59 6.85 2.81 8.05
CA LEU A 59 6.09 3.30 6.90
C LEU A 59 6.45 4.76 6.62
N ALA A 60 6.40 5.62 7.63
CA ALA A 60 6.74 7.04 7.49
C ALA A 60 8.20 7.23 7.00
N ALA A 61 9.16 6.48 7.56
CA ALA A 61 10.56 6.59 7.16
C ALA A 61 10.80 6.16 5.70
N ILE A 62 10.11 5.12 5.20
CA ILE A 62 10.22 4.68 3.82
C ILE A 62 9.62 5.71 2.87
N GLU A 63 8.48 6.28 3.23
CA GLU A 63 7.82 7.32 2.44
C GLU A 63 8.68 8.58 2.38
N GLU A 64 9.27 9.00 3.50
CA GLU A 64 10.18 10.13 3.59
C GLU A 64 11.42 9.96 2.68
N ASP A 65 12.09 8.80 2.73
CA ASP A 65 13.22 8.47 1.83
C ASP A 65 12.84 8.61 0.35
N LEU A 66 11.65 8.14 -0.03
CA LEU A 66 11.16 8.24 -1.41
C LEU A 66 10.85 9.69 -1.80
N VAL A 67 10.21 10.45 -0.92
CA VAL A 67 9.86 11.86 -1.13
C VAL A 67 11.12 12.70 -1.29
N ASP A 68 12.14 12.49 -0.45
CA ASP A 68 13.43 13.16 -0.56
C ASP A 68 14.09 12.91 -1.92
N ALA A 69 14.01 11.69 -2.41
CA ALA A 69 14.54 11.34 -3.73
C ALA A 69 13.78 11.98 -4.90
N LEU A 70 12.58 12.48 -4.66
CA LEU A 70 11.67 13.10 -5.63
C LEU A 70 11.39 14.59 -5.34
N ALA A 71 12.06 15.20 -4.37
CA ALA A 71 11.78 16.55 -3.89
C ALA A 71 11.80 17.65 -4.99
N ALA A 72 12.52 17.41 -6.10
CA ALA A 72 12.54 18.32 -7.25
C ALA A 72 11.32 18.15 -8.19
N ARG A 73 10.45 17.17 -7.95
CA ARG A 73 9.29 16.94 -8.80
C ARG A 73 8.13 17.84 -8.40
N THR A 74 7.55 18.51 -9.37
CA THR A 74 6.42 19.44 -9.19
C THR A 74 5.10 18.88 -9.70
N THR A 75 5.11 17.68 -10.28
CA THR A 75 3.90 17.00 -10.75
C THR A 75 3.23 16.26 -9.61
N PRO A 76 1.89 16.14 -9.62
CA PRO A 76 1.19 15.34 -8.63
C PRO A 76 1.60 13.87 -8.67
N HIS A 77 1.71 13.28 -7.50
CA HIS A 77 2.05 11.85 -7.34
C HIS A 77 1.09 11.17 -6.38
N LEU A 78 0.85 9.90 -6.66
CA LEU A 78 0.27 8.96 -5.72
C LEU A 78 1.40 8.08 -5.18
N ILE A 79 1.63 8.13 -3.88
CA ILE A 79 2.61 7.28 -3.19
C ILE A 79 1.85 6.14 -2.53
N VAL A 80 2.26 4.90 -2.80
CA VAL A 80 1.70 3.71 -2.16
C VAL A 80 2.81 2.99 -1.42
N THR A 81 2.59 2.70 -0.15
CA THR A 81 3.59 2.03 0.71
C THR A 81 2.96 0.80 1.38
N VAL A 82 3.71 -0.29 1.45
CA VAL A 82 3.31 -1.53 2.14
C VAL A 82 4.42 -1.96 3.09
N VAL A 83 4.07 -2.18 4.37
CA VAL A 83 4.98 -2.65 5.42
C VAL A 83 4.41 -3.93 6.02
N PRO A 84 5.06 -5.10 5.84
CA PRO A 84 4.57 -6.36 6.39
C PRO A 84 4.70 -6.41 7.90
N GLU A 85 3.75 -7.10 8.56
CA GLU A 85 3.80 -7.36 10.00
C GLU A 85 4.89 -8.40 10.35
N GLN A 86 5.05 -9.38 9.47
CA GLN A 86 6.12 -10.36 9.57
C GLN A 86 7.14 -10.06 8.47
N PRO A 87 8.23 -9.35 8.81
CA PRO A 87 9.25 -8.99 7.82
C PRO A 87 9.95 -10.24 7.30
N GLY A 88 10.34 -10.16 6.05
CA GLY A 88 11.16 -11.17 5.40
C GLY A 88 12.64 -10.80 5.39
N ASP A 89 13.40 -11.45 4.50
CA ASP A 89 14.83 -11.20 4.34
C ASP A 89 15.29 -11.43 2.90
N MET A 90 15.07 -10.45 2.02
CA MET A 90 15.54 -10.51 0.64
C MET A 90 17.07 -10.43 0.59
N VAL A 91 17.71 -11.46 0.05
CA VAL A 91 19.16 -11.45 -0.15
C VAL A 91 19.50 -10.75 -1.48
N ILE A 92 20.39 -9.77 -1.43
CA ILE A 92 20.92 -9.06 -2.60
C ILE A 92 22.39 -9.43 -2.75
N ASP A 93 22.68 -10.37 -3.62
CA ASP A 93 24.00 -10.72 -4.14
C ASP A 93 24.03 -10.53 -5.67
N SER A 94 25.19 -10.63 -6.31
CA SER A 94 25.32 -10.38 -7.75
C SER A 94 24.38 -11.25 -8.60
N ALA A 95 24.34 -12.56 -8.31
CA ALA A 95 23.52 -13.49 -9.10
C ALA A 95 22.03 -13.26 -8.93
N ARG A 96 21.60 -12.93 -7.71
CA ARG A 96 20.20 -12.59 -7.42
C ARG A 96 19.83 -11.22 -7.97
N PHE A 97 20.74 -10.27 -7.92
CA PHE A 97 20.51 -8.94 -8.48
C PHE A 97 20.24 -9.01 -9.99
N ASP A 98 21.04 -9.76 -10.74
CA ASP A 98 20.84 -9.94 -12.19
C ASP A 98 19.44 -10.50 -12.49
N ARG A 99 19.00 -11.50 -11.71
CA ARG A 99 17.65 -12.05 -11.82
C ARG A 99 16.57 -11.03 -11.48
N TYR A 100 16.70 -10.33 -10.33
CA TYR A 100 15.75 -9.30 -9.93
C TYR A 100 15.66 -8.15 -10.94
N GLN A 101 16.81 -7.78 -11.52
CA GLN A 101 16.85 -6.75 -12.56
C GLN A 101 16.04 -7.19 -13.79
N GLN A 102 16.21 -8.41 -14.27
CA GLN A 102 15.44 -8.93 -15.40
C GLN A 102 13.94 -8.99 -15.09
N GLU A 103 13.58 -9.54 -13.93
CA GLU A 103 12.19 -9.61 -13.47
C GLU A 103 11.54 -8.23 -13.37
N LEU A 104 12.22 -7.26 -12.79
CA LEU A 104 11.67 -5.91 -12.55
C LEU A 104 11.59 -5.08 -13.84
N LEU A 105 12.57 -5.20 -14.74
CA LEU A 105 12.51 -4.54 -16.04
C LEU A 105 11.39 -5.14 -16.93
N GLY A 106 11.10 -6.44 -16.77
CA GLY A 106 9.98 -7.11 -17.43
C GLY A 106 8.65 -7.00 -16.71
N ALA A 107 8.61 -6.42 -15.50
CA ALA A 107 7.41 -6.40 -14.68
C ALA A 107 6.30 -5.58 -15.34
N GLN A 108 5.10 -6.13 -15.28
CA GLN A 108 3.88 -5.43 -15.62
C GLN A 108 3.43 -4.61 -14.40
N LEU A 109 3.57 -3.29 -14.47
CA LEU A 109 3.05 -2.40 -13.44
C LEU A 109 1.62 -1.96 -13.75
N TYR A 110 1.36 -1.57 -15.00
CA TYR A 110 0.04 -1.05 -15.40
C TYR A 110 -0.85 -2.16 -15.96
N LEU A 111 -2.13 -2.15 -15.59
CA LEU A 111 -3.10 -3.13 -16.07
C LEU A 111 -3.16 -3.09 -17.61
N GLY A 112 -3.20 -4.27 -18.23
CA GLY A 112 -3.33 -4.43 -19.69
C GLY A 112 -2.14 -3.96 -20.52
N GLN A 113 -1.06 -3.48 -19.91
CA GLN A 113 0.17 -3.12 -20.64
C GLN A 113 1.18 -4.29 -20.53
N PRO A 114 1.82 -4.69 -21.63
CA PRO A 114 2.97 -5.58 -21.54
C PRO A 114 4.06 -4.89 -20.71
N GLY A 115 4.89 -5.65 -20.00
CA GLY A 115 5.91 -5.16 -19.08
C GLY A 115 6.76 -3.98 -19.60
N GLY A 116 7.73 -3.52 -18.82
CA GLY A 116 8.62 -2.43 -19.23
C GLY A 116 8.21 -1.04 -18.72
N ALA A 117 7.44 -0.97 -17.64
CA ALA A 117 7.16 0.27 -16.93
C ALA A 117 8.44 0.91 -16.37
N PHE A 118 9.44 0.09 -16.08
CA PHE A 118 10.71 0.52 -15.52
C PHE A 118 11.84 0.42 -16.53
N GLY A 119 12.75 1.42 -16.52
CA GLY A 119 13.92 1.47 -17.40
C GLY A 119 15.23 1.17 -16.69
N ARG A 120 15.24 1.24 -15.37
CA ARG A 120 16.46 1.02 -14.59
C ARG A 120 16.17 0.38 -13.24
N VAL A 121 17.02 -0.57 -12.87
CA VAL A 121 17.10 -1.15 -11.52
C VAL A 121 18.50 -0.92 -10.98
N SER A 122 18.61 -0.49 -9.74
CA SER A 122 19.88 -0.27 -9.05
C SER A 122 19.79 -0.76 -7.60
N VAL A 123 20.95 -0.97 -6.97
CA VAL A 123 21.05 -1.35 -5.57
C VAL A 123 21.25 -0.09 -4.72
N GLY A 124 20.44 0.05 -3.69
CA GLY A 124 20.65 1.00 -2.59
C GLY A 124 20.95 0.29 -1.29
N PRO A 125 21.20 1.01 -0.20
CA PRO A 125 21.42 0.42 1.12
C PRO A 125 20.20 -0.42 1.53
N ARG A 126 20.35 -1.75 1.57
CA ARG A 126 19.31 -2.73 1.95
C ARG A 126 18.04 -2.68 1.12
N ARG A 127 18.10 -2.19 -0.12
CA ARG A 127 16.94 -2.08 -1.02
C ARG A 127 17.34 -2.16 -2.50
N LEU A 128 16.37 -2.47 -3.34
CA LEU A 128 16.44 -2.23 -4.77
C LEU A 128 15.70 -0.93 -5.06
N ILE A 129 16.26 -0.14 -5.97
CA ILE A 129 15.66 1.11 -6.45
C ILE A 129 15.32 0.90 -7.92
N VAL A 130 14.05 1.08 -8.23
CA VAL A 130 13.49 0.87 -9.56
C VAL A 130 12.94 2.20 -10.06
N THR A 131 13.40 2.65 -11.21
CA THR A 131 13.02 3.96 -11.76
C THR A 131 12.44 3.84 -13.15
N GLU A 132 11.69 4.85 -13.53
CA GLU A 132 10.98 4.97 -14.79
C GLU A 132 11.76 4.57 -16.03
N GLY A 133 11.04 4.00 -17.00
CA GLY A 133 11.46 3.88 -18.38
C GLY A 133 11.04 5.11 -19.21
N ALA A 134 11.29 5.06 -20.48
CA ALA A 134 10.76 6.04 -21.43
C ALA A 134 9.25 5.82 -21.59
N GLY A 135 8.42 6.59 -20.88
CA GLY A 135 6.97 6.41 -20.92
C GLY A 135 6.20 7.62 -20.40
N ARG A 136 4.87 7.57 -20.59
CA ARG A 136 3.92 8.62 -20.25
C ARG A 136 3.72 8.79 -18.74
N TYR A 137 4.04 7.75 -17.96
CA TYR A 137 3.89 7.73 -16.52
C TYR A 137 5.27 7.55 -15.90
N SER A 138 5.67 8.47 -15.04
CA SER A 138 6.89 8.28 -14.27
C SER A 138 6.56 7.48 -13.01
N ALA A 139 7.38 6.45 -12.76
CA ALA A 139 7.28 5.63 -11.59
C ALA A 139 8.66 5.47 -10.94
N ARG A 140 8.70 5.57 -9.61
CA ARG A 140 9.87 5.20 -8.81
C ARG A 140 9.42 4.31 -7.68
N ALA A 141 10.07 3.15 -7.54
CA ALA A 141 9.82 2.24 -6.43
C ALA A 141 11.10 1.95 -5.63
N GLU A 142 10.94 1.73 -4.34
CA GLU A 142 11.97 1.27 -3.44
C GLU A 142 11.50 0.00 -2.74
N LEU A 143 12.24 -1.09 -2.99
CA LEU A 143 11.91 -2.45 -2.58
C LEU A 143 12.91 -2.89 -1.52
N HIS A 144 12.53 -2.84 -0.25
CA HIS A 144 13.40 -3.06 0.88
C HIS A 144 13.60 -4.55 1.18
N ARG A 145 14.73 -4.86 1.79
CA ARG A 145 15.14 -6.23 2.14
C ARG A 145 14.15 -6.93 3.07
N ASP A 146 13.52 -6.20 3.97
CA ASP A 146 12.54 -6.72 4.94
C ASP A 146 11.14 -6.99 4.33
N GLY A 147 10.98 -6.75 3.02
CA GLY A 147 9.70 -6.87 2.33
C GLY A 147 8.85 -5.60 2.36
N SER A 148 9.27 -4.57 3.11
CA SER A 148 8.64 -3.26 2.99
C SER A 148 8.91 -2.69 1.60
N ALA A 149 7.95 -1.95 1.05
CA ALA A 149 8.11 -1.36 -0.27
C ALA A 149 7.25 -0.12 -0.45
N THR A 150 7.73 0.80 -1.27
CA THR A 150 6.98 2.00 -1.64
C THR A 150 7.13 2.29 -3.12
N ILE A 151 6.12 2.90 -3.72
CA ILE A 151 6.13 3.35 -5.11
C ILE A 151 5.45 4.71 -5.22
N ALA A 152 6.08 5.64 -5.93
CA ALA A 152 5.46 6.88 -6.37
C ALA A 152 5.10 6.76 -7.85
N LEU A 153 3.84 7.07 -8.16
CA LEU A 153 3.28 7.09 -9.50
C LEU A 153 2.86 8.51 -9.83
N SER A 154 3.40 9.08 -10.92
CA SER A 154 2.96 10.41 -11.35
C SER A 154 1.51 10.34 -11.83
N LEU A 155 0.71 11.29 -11.36
CA LEU A 155 -0.64 11.48 -11.85
C LEU A 155 -0.60 12.43 -13.05
N SER A 156 -1.40 12.14 -14.07
CA SER A 156 -1.57 13.03 -15.23
C SER A 156 -2.50 14.22 -14.89
N GLY A 157 -2.35 14.77 -13.69
CA GLY A 157 -3.18 15.86 -13.20
C GLY A 157 -3.22 17.03 -14.18
N ARG A 158 -4.39 17.64 -14.35
CA ARG A 158 -4.55 18.86 -15.13
C ARG A 158 -4.38 20.03 -14.18
N ILE A 159 -3.61 21.03 -14.59
CA ILE A 159 -3.66 22.34 -13.92
C ILE A 159 -4.92 23.02 -14.43
N HIS A 160 -5.83 23.29 -13.52
CA HIS A 160 -7.04 24.05 -13.79
C HIS A 160 -6.89 25.45 -13.18
N VAL A 161 -7.26 26.46 -13.93
CA VAL A 161 -7.40 27.83 -13.40
C VAL A 161 -8.84 27.95 -12.97
N ASP A 162 -9.07 28.11 -11.67
CA ASP A 162 -10.41 28.37 -11.17
C ASP A 162 -10.81 29.80 -11.56
N ASP A 163 -11.79 29.93 -12.45
CA ASP A 163 -12.28 31.22 -12.96
C ASP A 163 -12.86 32.12 -11.83
N TYR A 164 -13.17 31.55 -10.67
CA TYR A 164 -13.72 32.29 -9.52
C TYR A 164 -12.64 32.83 -8.56
N GLU A 165 -11.50 32.15 -8.45
CA GLU A 165 -10.46 32.50 -7.48
C GLU A 165 -9.14 32.90 -8.12
N GLU A 166 -9.02 32.83 -9.46
CA GLU A 166 -7.77 33.00 -10.21
C GLU A 166 -6.64 32.06 -9.72
N ALA A 167 -6.99 31.04 -8.93
CA ALA A 167 -6.04 30.10 -8.34
C ALA A 167 -5.75 28.94 -9.28
N GLN A 168 -4.47 28.60 -9.40
CA GLN A 168 -4.07 27.36 -10.06
C GLN A 168 -4.26 26.18 -9.09
N LEU A 169 -4.88 25.09 -9.56
CA LEU A 169 -4.99 23.87 -8.79
C LEU A 169 -4.81 22.63 -9.68
N HIS A 170 -4.29 21.57 -9.08
CA HIS A 170 -4.26 20.26 -9.73
C HIS A 170 -5.60 19.55 -9.55
N THR A 171 -6.08 18.89 -10.59
CA THR A 171 -7.33 18.11 -10.52
C THR A 171 -7.11 16.67 -10.95
N ALA A 172 -7.82 15.75 -10.32
CA ALA A 172 -7.91 14.34 -10.71
C ALA A 172 -9.37 13.86 -10.60
N GLU A 173 -9.63 12.72 -11.20
CA GLU A 173 -10.88 11.98 -11.03
C GLU A 173 -10.68 10.85 -9.99
N PRO A 174 -11.74 10.30 -9.36
CA PRO A 174 -11.61 9.14 -8.49
C PRO A 174 -10.89 7.96 -9.14
N GLY A 175 -11.04 7.77 -10.46
CA GLY A 175 -10.33 6.77 -11.24
C GLY A 175 -8.82 6.95 -11.28
N ASP A 176 -8.32 8.19 -11.18
CA ASP A 176 -6.90 8.48 -11.14
C ASP A 176 -6.26 8.10 -9.79
N VAL A 177 -7.07 7.84 -8.76
CA VAL A 177 -6.65 7.28 -7.48
C VAL A 177 -6.78 5.76 -7.47
N VAL A 178 -7.93 5.24 -7.88
CA VAL A 178 -8.23 3.79 -7.80
C VAL A 178 -7.36 2.97 -8.76
N TYR A 179 -7.19 3.42 -10.01
CA TYR A 179 -6.41 2.70 -11.00
C TYR A 179 -4.94 2.48 -10.59
N PRO A 180 -4.20 3.50 -10.13
CA PRO A 180 -2.85 3.30 -9.60
C PRO A 180 -2.78 2.37 -8.40
N LEU A 181 -3.79 2.36 -7.51
CA LEU A 181 -3.85 1.42 -6.39
C LEU A 181 -3.95 -0.03 -6.86
N LEU A 182 -4.82 -0.30 -7.87
CA LEU A 182 -4.95 -1.63 -8.49
C LEU A 182 -3.64 -2.08 -9.16
N CYS A 183 -2.80 -1.15 -9.57
CA CYS A 183 -1.49 -1.41 -10.17
C CYS A 183 -0.40 -1.61 -9.11
N ALA A 184 -0.32 -0.71 -8.15
CA ALA A 184 0.78 -0.63 -7.18
C ALA A 184 0.70 -1.72 -6.11
N LEU A 185 -0.48 -1.96 -5.52
CA LEU A 185 -0.64 -2.90 -4.41
C LEU A 185 -0.18 -4.32 -4.74
N PRO A 186 -0.56 -4.93 -5.89
CA PRO A 186 -0.07 -6.26 -6.25
C PRO A 186 1.44 -6.28 -6.49
N PHE A 187 1.99 -5.23 -7.12
CA PHE A 187 3.42 -5.11 -7.38
C PHE A 187 4.24 -5.08 -6.08
N LEU A 188 3.81 -4.29 -5.09
CA LEU A 188 4.47 -4.20 -3.79
C LEU A 188 4.29 -5.49 -2.97
N ALA A 189 3.10 -6.09 -2.99
CA ALA A 189 2.82 -7.34 -2.30
C ALA A 189 3.61 -8.52 -2.89
N ALA A 190 3.75 -8.59 -4.22
CA ALA A 190 4.60 -9.59 -4.87
C ALA A 190 6.07 -9.45 -4.47
N HIS A 191 6.58 -8.20 -4.27
CA HIS A 191 7.91 -8.02 -3.70
C HIS A 191 7.99 -8.59 -2.29
N ALA A 192 7.06 -8.21 -1.41
CA ALA A 192 7.05 -8.66 -0.02
C ALA A 192 7.01 -10.19 0.09
N ARG A 193 6.07 -10.83 -0.63
CA ARG A 193 5.85 -12.28 -0.58
C ARG A 193 6.94 -13.06 -1.29
N ASP A 194 7.22 -12.73 -2.56
CA ASP A 194 7.99 -13.61 -3.44
C ASP A 194 9.50 -13.35 -3.40
N ARG A 195 9.94 -12.09 -3.15
CA ARG A 195 11.36 -11.74 -3.07
C ARG A 195 11.89 -11.72 -1.66
N ALA A 196 11.10 -11.21 -0.72
CA ALA A 196 11.52 -11.07 0.68
C ALA A 196 11.02 -12.22 1.57
N ALA A 197 10.06 -13.03 1.12
CA ALA A 197 9.39 -14.07 1.91
C ALA A 197 8.70 -13.53 3.18
N ALA A 198 8.21 -12.30 3.12
CA ALA A 198 7.35 -11.73 4.14
C ALA A 198 5.94 -12.35 4.05
N SER A 199 5.18 -12.34 5.13
CA SER A 199 3.88 -13.01 5.18
C SER A 199 2.89 -12.34 6.14
N GLY A 200 1.63 -12.75 6.05
CA GLY A 200 0.57 -12.36 6.95
C GLY A 200 0.00 -10.98 6.68
N LEU A 201 -0.31 -10.26 7.76
CA LEU A 201 -0.85 -8.90 7.68
C LEU A 201 0.25 -7.89 7.27
N ALA A 202 -0.17 -6.83 6.62
CA ALA A 202 0.66 -5.67 6.32
C ALA A 202 -0.11 -4.38 6.61
N GLN A 203 0.61 -3.31 6.88
CA GLN A 203 0.10 -1.95 6.84
C GLN A 203 0.30 -1.41 5.44
N ALA A 204 -0.77 -1.05 4.76
CA ALA A 204 -0.72 -0.33 3.49
C ALA A 204 -1.11 1.13 3.71
N SER A 205 -0.46 2.05 3.00
CA SER A 205 -0.85 3.45 2.95
C SER A 205 -0.88 3.94 1.51
N VAL A 206 -1.65 4.99 1.30
CA VAL A 206 -1.67 5.78 0.08
C VAL A 206 -1.63 7.26 0.44
N THR A 207 -0.71 8.00 -0.18
CA THR A 207 -0.59 9.45 -0.01
C THR A 207 -0.68 10.11 -1.38
N LEU A 208 -1.60 11.06 -1.51
CA LEU A 208 -1.72 11.91 -2.69
C LEU A 208 -1.03 13.23 -2.40
N VAL A 209 -0.09 13.61 -3.23
CA VAL A 209 0.76 14.80 -3.06
C VAL A 209 0.68 15.65 -4.32
N ALA A 210 0.32 16.92 -4.19
CA ALA A 210 0.22 17.84 -5.32
C ALA A 210 1.59 18.09 -5.98
N ASP A 211 2.61 18.30 -5.17
CA ASP A 211 4.02 18.23 -5.57
C ASP A 211 4.85 17.71 -4.38
N MET A 212 6.02 17.15 -4.65
CA MET A 212 6.82 16.51 -3.59
C MET A 212 7.28 17.50 -2.53
N ALA A 213 7.42 18.77 -2.84
CA ALA A 213 7.74 19.81 -1.84
C ALA A 213 6.55 20.16 -0.93
N ALA A 214 5.33 19.71 -1.26
CA ALA A 214 4.17 19.84 -0.40
C ALA A 214 4.06 18.74 0.66
N HIS A 215 4.89 17.70 0.57
CA HIS A 215 4.84 16.60 1.54
C HIS A 215 5.27 17.08 2.94
N PRO A 216 4.60 16.65 4.02
CA PRO A 216 4.86 17.13 5.38
C PRO A 216 6.30 16.92 5.88
N SER A 217 7.00 15.90 5.37
CA SER A 217 8.41 15.65 5.74
C SER A 217 9.39 16.68 5.18
N GLN A 218 8.98 17.42 4.12
CA GLN A 218 9.85 18.42 3.52
C GLN A 218 9.92 19.68 4.36
N THR A 219 11.10 20.00 4.84
CA THR A 219 11.34 21.30 5.47
C THR A 219 11.22 22.37 4.40
N ARG A 220 10.20 23.21 4.47
CA ARG A 220 10.03 24.35 3.56
C ARG A 220 11.27 25.25 3.65
N VAL A 221 12.17 25.10 2.72
CA VAL A 221 13.05 26.21 2.34
C VAL A 221 12.12 27.13 1.52
N LEU A 222 11.74 28.26 2.12
CA LEU A 222 11.03 29.33 1.40
C LEU A 222 11.97 29.81 0.28
N ASP A 223 11.84 29.23 -0.88
CA ASP A 223 12.47 29.73 -2.09
C ASP A 223 11.58 30.84 -2.62
N PRO A 224 12.01 32.13 -2.57
CA PRO A 224 11.19 33.23 -3.03
C PRO A 224 10.89 33.18 -4.55
N ASP A 225 11.65 32.39 -5.30
CA ASP A 225 11.45 32.19 -6.73
C ASP A 225 10.55 30.99 -7.06
N ARG A 226 10.11 30.24 -6.06
CA ARG A 226 9.24 29.07 -6.24
C ARG A 226 7.78 29.48 -6.08
N PRO A 227 6.91 29.21 -7.07
CA PRO A 227 5.50 29.50 -6.95
C PRO A 227 4.89 28.78 -5.75
N ASP A 228 3.87 29.38 -5.16
CA ASP A 228 3.09 28.75 -4.09
C ASP A 228 2.69 27.32 -4.48
N ILE A 229 2.72 26.41 -3.50
CA ILE A 229 2.35 25.01 -3.75
C ILE A 229 0.90 24.98 -4.25
N VAL A 230 0.73 24.46 -5.45
CA VAL A 230 -0.58 24.32 -6.07
C VAL A 230 -1.38 23.23 -5.33
N PRO A 231 -2.53 23.55 -4.75
CA PRO A 231 -3.33 22.53 -4.05
C PRO A 231 -3.93 21.52 -5.05
N PHE A 232 -4.44 20.44 -4.51
CA PHE A 232 -5.04 19.36 -5.26
C PHE A 232 -6.53 19.24 -4.93
N ARG A 233 -7.36 19.01 -5.96
CA ARG A 233 -8.80 18.75 -5.84
C ARG A 233 -9.19 17.52 -6.65
N VAL A 234 -10.17 16.80 -6.17
CA VAL A 234 -10.76 15.68 -6.91
C VAL A 234 -12.07 16.14 -7.54
N ASP A 235 -12.18 16.01 -8.86
CA ASP A 235 -13.36 16.37 -9.63
C ASP A 235 -14.11 15.11 -10.08
N ARG A 236 -15.43 15.21 -10.19
CA ARG A 236 -16.28 14.21 -10.82
C ARG A 236 -16.65 14.65 -12.22
N ILE A 237 -16.62 13.72 -13.17
CA ILE A 237 -17.16 14.01 -14.50
C ILE A 237 -18.68 13.99 -14.42
N ASP A 238 -19.29 15.11 -14.79
CA ASP A 238 -20.75 15.21 -14.92
C ASP A 238 -21.21 14.36 -16.12
N PRO A 239 -22.05 13.33 -15.90
CA PRO A 239 -22.44 12.40 -16.96
C PRO A 239 -23.30 13.08 -18.06
N GLY A 240 -23.93 14.20 -17.76
CA GLY A 240 -24.77 14.92 -18.73
C GLY A 240 -23.98 15.86 -19.64
N THR A 241 -22.90 16.45 -19.12
CA THR A 241 -22.10 17.45 -19.85
C THR A 241 -20.72 16.96 -20.24
N GLY A 242 -20.22 15.86 -19.66
CA GLY A 242 -18.86 15.35 -19.81
C GLY A 242 -17.79 16.29 -19.25
N ARG A 243 -18.17 17.31 -18.45
CA ARG A 243 -17.25 18.29 -17.87
C ARG A 243 -16.87 17.93 -16.45
N PRO A 244 -15.61 18.23 -16.03
CA PRO A 244 -15.22 18.13 -14.65
C PRO A 244 -16.08 19.06 -13.77
N ARG A 245 -16.55 18.56 -12.65
CA ARG A 245 -17.32 19.32 -11.68
C ARG A 245 -16.82 18.97 -10.28
N PRO A 246 -16.42 19.97 -9.47
CA PRO A 246 -16.09 19.72 -8.08
C PRO A 246 -17.33 19.28 -7.31
N LEU A 247 -17.20 18.28 -6.43
CA LEU A 247 -18.27 17.96 -5.46
C LEU A 247 -18.21 18.92 -4.29
N THR A 248 -17.01 19.31 -3.90
CA THR A 248 -16.77 20.23 -2.78
C THR A 248 -15.69 21.23 -3.20
N PRO A 249 -15.65 22.40 -2.56
CA PRO A 249 -14.60 23.39 -2.82
C PRO A 249 -13.25 23.03 -2.17
N GLU A 250 -13.21 21.97 -1.33
CA GLU A 250 -12.02 21.62 -0.60
C GLU A 250 -10.89 21.19 -1.54
N SER A 251 -9.73 21.77 -1.31
CA SER A 251 -8.48 21.45 -1.98
C SER A 251 -7.34 21.42 -0.98
N TYR A 252 -6.48 20.41 -1.08
CA TYR A 252 -5.39 20.21 -0.14
C TYR A 252 -4.10 19.91 -0.90
N PRO A 253 -2.93 20.28 -0.38
CA PRO A 253 -1.65 19.97 -1.01
C PRO A 253 -1.30 18.48 -0.87
N HIS A 254 -1.86 17.79 0.12
CA HIS A 254 -1.68 16.35 0.33
C HIS A 254 -2.84 15.76 1.14
N ALA A 255 -3.04 14.47 0.98
CA ALA A 255 -3.94 13.66 1.80
C ALA A 255 -3.39 12.24 1.92
N THR A 256 -3.62 11.57 3.04
CA THR A 256 -3.12 10.21 3.31
C THR A 256 -4.25 9.34 3.86
N ALA A 257 -4.26 8.07 3.45
CA ALA A 257 -5.09 7.03 4.02
C ALA A 257 -4.25 5.77 4.31
N ALA A 258 -4.68 4.96 5.29
CA ALA A 258 -3.96 3.74 5.66
C ALA A 258 -4.93 2.63 6.06
N ALA A 259 -4.58 1.38 5.72
CA ALA A 259 -5.38 0.20 6.03
C ALA A 259 -4.51 -1.01 6.37
N GLY A 260 -5.02 -1.85 7.27
CA GLY A 260 -4.47 -3.19 7.49
C GLY A 260 -4.97 -4.15 6.40
N VAL A 261 -4.06 -4.85 5.74
CA VAL A 261 -4.35 -5.73 4.60
C VAL A 261 -3.63 -7.07 4.74
N LEU A 262 -4.12 -8.11 4.05
CA LEU A 262 -3.40 -9.38 3.92
C LEU A 262 -2.53 -9.35 2.67
N LEU A 263 -1.23 -9.68 2.78
CA LEU A 263 -0.30 -9.68 1.65
C LEU A 263 -0.77 -10.60 0.52
N ASP A 264 -1.25 -11.80 0.86
CA ASP A 264 -1.74 -12.75 -0.13
C ASP A 264 -2.95 -12.19 -0.91
N ASN A 265 -3.87 -11.50 -0.21
CA ASN A 265 -5.01 -10.87 -0.86
C ASN A 265 -4.61 -9.81 -1.90
N LEU A 266 -3.52 -9.07 -1.64
CA LEU A 266 -3.01 -8.10 -2.59
C LEU A 266 -2.30 -8.76 -3.77
N ALA A 267 -1.47 -9.77 -3.49
CA ALA A 267 -0.63 -10.43 -4.50
C ALA A 267 -1.45 -11.32 -5.45
N ASP A 268 -2.53 -11.93 -4.97
CA ASP A 268 -3.39 -12.83 -5.75
C ASP A 268 -4.35 -12.10 -6.70
N GLN A 269 -4.39 -10.77 -6.65
CA GLN A 269 -5.18 -9.90 -7.54
C GLN A 269 -6.67 -10.27 -7.59
N GLY A 270 -7.20 -10.81 -6.48
CA GLY A 270 -8.60 -11.21 -6.33
C GLY A 270 -9.46 -10.15 -5.65
N ARG A 271 -10.62 -10.58 -5.14
CA ARG A 271 -11.57 -9.72 -4.41
C ARG A 271 -10.93 -9.00 -3.21
N GLY A 272 -9.94 -9.63 -2.54
CA GLY A 272 -9.22 -9.01 -1.42
C GLY A 272 -8.41 -7.78 -1.83
N LEU A 273 -7.82 -7.77 -3.04
CA LEU A 273 -7.19 -6.58 -3.61
C LEU A 273 -8.22 -5.46 -3.82
N LEU A 274 -9.39 -5.79 -4.39
CA LEU A 274 -10.45 -4.80 -4.61
C LEU A 274 -10.94 -4.18 -3.30
N GLN A 275 -11.11 -4.99 -2.25
CA GLN A 275 -11.50 -4.51 -0.92
C GLN A 275 -10.44 -3.58 -0.31
N ALA A 276 -9.16 -3.92 -0.43
CA ALA A 276 -8.06 -3.10 0.04
C ALA A 276 -7.96 -1.76 -0.73
N ALA A 277 -8.07 -1.83 -2.07
CA ALA A 277 -8.06 -0.65 -2.91
C ALA A 277 -9.26 0.28 -2.62
N ALA A 278 -10.46 -0.29 -2.42
CA ALA A 278 -11.65 0.48 -2.03
C ALA A 278 -11.46 1.18 -0.69
N ALA A 279 -10.97 0.45 0.33
CA ALA A 279 -10.77 1.02 1.67
C ALA A 279 -9.80 2.20 1.64
N LEU A 280 -8.65 2.04 0.96
CA LEU A 280 -7.63 3.09 0.84
C LEU A 280 -8.13 4.27 -0.01
N ALA A 281 -8.78 4.00 -1.15
CA ALA A 281 -9.28 5.05 -2.03
C ALA A 281 -10.40 5.85 -1.38
N ASP A 282 -11.36 5.19 -0.75
CA ASP A 282 -12.50 5.86 -0.11
C ASP A 282 -12.02 6.77 1.04
N GLU A 283 -11.13 6.28 1.89
CA GLU A 283 -10.57 7.08 2.98
C GLU A 283 -9.76 8.28 2.46
N LEU A 284 -8.94 8.07 1.42
CA LEU A 284 -8.20 9.17 0.79
C LEU A 284 -9.13 10.22 0.17
N LEU A 285 -10.15 9.77 -0.56
CA LEU A 285 -11.10 10.63 -1.25
C LEU A 285 -12.00 11.40 -0.29
N GLN A 286 -12.24 10.89 0.94
CA GLN A 286 -12.97 11.61 1.98
C GLN A 286 -12.29 12.92 2.38
N ALA A 287 -10.96 13.00 2.30
CA ALA A 287 -10.25 14.26 2.50
C ALA A 287 -10.66 15.33 1.47
N TYR A 288 -11.15 14.91 0.31
CA TYR A 288 -11.63 15.79 -0.78
C TYR A 288 -13.15 15.82 -0.90
N GLY A 289 -13.87 15.40 0.15
CA GLY A 289 -15.32 15.47 0.24
C GLY A 289 -16.10 14.34 -0.44
N TYR A 290 -15.43 13.30 -0.94
CA TYR A 290 -16.09 12.13 -1.50
C TYR A 290 -16.37 11.10 -0.40
N PRO A 291 -17.62 10.63 -0.22
CA PRO A 291 -17.89 9.59 0.76
C PRO A 291 -17.29 8.24 0.35
N GLU A 292 -17.21 7.98 -0.97
CA GLU A 292 -16.67 6.76 -1.58
C GLU A 292 -16.28 7.02 -3.04
N SER A 293 -15.41 6.20 -3.61
CA SER A 293 -14.97 6.32 -5.01
C SER A 293 -16.07 6.03 -6.02
N GLY A 294 -17.02 5.17 -5.65
CA GLY A 294 -18.07 4.66 -6.54
C GLY A 294 -17.58 3.71 -7.63
N LEU A 295 -16.28 3.36 -7.63
CA LEU A 295 -15.64 2.48 -8.61
C LEU A 295 -15.48 1.06 -8.13
N ILE A 296 -15.30 0.88 -6.82
CA ILE A 296 -15.19 -0.41 -6.15
C ILE A 296 -16.02 -0.31 -4.88
N THR A 297 -16.90 -1.27 -4.63
CA THR A 297 -17.63 -1.34 -3.36
C THR A 297 -16.72 -1.90 -2.26
N ARG A 298 -17.06 -1.65 -0.99
CA ARG A 298 -16.38 -2.28 0.17
C ARG A 298 -16.48 -3.81 0.17
N ALA A 299 -17.45 -4.38 -0.53
CA ALA A 299 -17.54 -5.82 -0.74
C ALA A 299 -16.56 -6.34 -1.81
N GLY A 300 -15.87 -5.47 -2.52
CA GLY A 300 -14.95 -5.81 -3.61
C GLY A 300 -15.66 -6.07 -4.93
N GLU A 301 -16.78 -5.38 -5.18
CA GLU A 301 -17.46 -5.38 -6.47
C GLU A 301 -16.94 -4.21 -7.29
N LEU A 302 -16.51 -4.50 -8.51
CA LEU A 302 -15.88 -3.53 -9.40
C LEU A 302 -16.90 -2.99 -10.40
N ASN A 303 -16.90 -1.66 -10.59
CA ASN A 303 -17.67 -0.98 -11.64
C ASN A 303 -16.72 -0.41 -12.73
N PRO A 304 -16.34 -1.18 -13.76
CA PRO A 304 -15.43 -0.73 -14.79
C PRO A 304 -15.94 0.49 -15.58
N ALA A 305 -17.26 0.60 -15.76
CA ALA A 305 -17.88 1.70 -16.51
C ALA A 305 -17.73 3.07 -15.83
N GLY A 306 -17.41 3.10 -14.53
CA GLY A 306 -17.14 4.32 -13.78
C GLY A 306 -15.75 4.91 -14.03
N PHE A 307 -14.84 4.14 -14.62
CA PHE A 307 -13.50 4.62 -14.97
C PHE A 307 -13.53 5.49 -16.23
N SER A 308 -12.48 6.28 -16.42
CA SER A 308 -12.33 7.09 -17.62
C SER A 308 -12.35 6.22 -18.90
N GLN A 309 -12.75 6.79 -20.04
CA GLN A 309 -12.74 6.09 -21.33
C GLN A 309 -11.38 5.47 -21.70
N ARG A 310 -10.29 5.98 -21.13
CA ARG A 310 -8.93 5.46 -21.38
C ARG A 310 -8.62 4.20 -20.61
N THR A 311 -9.22 4.02 -19.45
CA THR A 311 -8.90 2.94 -18.50
C THR A 311 -10.01 1.93 -18.32
N CYS A 312 -11.28 2.28 -18.63
CA CYS A 312 -12.42 1.39 -18.42
C CYS A 312 -12.28 0.04 -19.15
N GLY A 313 -11.88 0.04 -20.41
CA GLY A 313 -11.67 -1.20 -21.18
C GLY A 313 -10.54 -2.07 -20.63
N THR A 314 -9.44 -1.44 -20.21
CA THR A 314 -8.31 -2.13 -19.61
C THR A 314 -8.66 -2.75 -18.26
N VAL A 315 -9.39 -2.00 -17.43
CA VAL A 315 -9.86 -2.48 -16.11
C VAL A 315 -10.87 -3.61 -16.29
N ALA A 316 -11.79 -3.51 -17.23
CA ALA A 316 -12.77 -4.57 -17.51
C ALA A 316 -12.05 -5.86 -17.96
N GLN A 317 -11.15 -5.77 -18.93
CA GLN A 317 -10.39 -6.93 -19.42
C GLN A 317 -9.56 -7.60 -18.32
N TRP A 318 -8.88 -6.79 -17.47
CA TRP A 318 -8.13 -7.30 -16.33
C TRP A 318 -9.06 -8.01 -15.34
N ALA A 319 -10.20 -7.43 -15.03
CA ALA A 319 -11.17 -8.01 -14.11
C ALA A 319 -11.77 -9.33 -14.61
N GLU A 320 -12.06 -9.44 -15.91
CA GLU A 320 -12.48 -10.69 -16.56
C GLU A 320 -11.40 -11.78 -16.43
N GLN A 321 -10.11 -11.43 -16.69
CA GLN A 321 -8.99 -12.37 -16.58
C GLN A 321 -8.83 -12.93 -15.16
N HIS A 322 -9.22 -12.16 -14.14
CA HIS A 322 -9.14 -12.56 -12.74
C HIS A 322 -10.47 -13.06 -12.14
N GLY A 323 -11.51 -13.24 -12.97
CA GLY A 323 -12.82 -13.70 -12.51
C GLY A 323 -13.52 -12.76 -11.53
N LEU A 324 -13.28 -11.46 -11.66
CA LEU A 324 -13.80 -10.41 -10.78
C LEU A 324 -15.09 -9.76 -11.33
N LEU A 325 -15.44 -10.05 -12.56
CA LEU A 325 -16.72 -9.69 -13.17
C LEU A 325 -17.56 -10.96 -13.34
N GLU A 326 -18.86 -10.87 -13.04
CA GLU A 326 -19.76 -11.92 -13.44
C GLU A 326 -19.82 -11.98 -14.98
N PRO A 327 -19.74 -13.17 -15.59
CA PRO A 327 -19.91 -13.28 -17.03
C PRO A 327 -21.32 -12.80 -17.39
N LEU A 328 -21.37 -11.86 -18.35
CA LEU A 328 -22.62 -11.32 -18.90
C LEU A 328 -23.46 -12.43 -19.57
#